data_9891b379325945f0756abb7caa295eff
#
_entry.id   9891b379325945f0756abb7caa295eff
#
_cell.length_a   1.000
_cell.length_b   1.000
_cell.length_c   1.000
_cell.angle_alpha   90.00
_cell.angle_beta   90.00
_cell.angle_gamma   90.00
#
_symmetry.space_group_name_H-M   'P 1'
#
loop_
_entity.id
_entity.type
_entity.pdbx_description
1 polymer ?
#
loop_
_entity_poly.entity_id
_entity_poly.type
_entity_poly.pdbx_seq_one_letter_code
_entity_poly.pdbx_strand_id
1 'polypeptide(L)'
;MAILGLRPMNYYSLRKRGIFTLKLICFTLTVFIFCEFLIYYVVIIQCHWPELKNQSLGTNTQNSHSVLKTIFLSDPHLLGRINGHWLDKLRREWQMERAFQTVLWLLQPEIVFILGDIFDEGKWSSSQAWSDDVRRYHKIFWHPDHTEVFGIVGNHDIGFHYEMTSFKLERFSKSFNLSSEKVITRKGINFLIVNSIALEGDNCMICRTAEAKLIELSHQLNCSRKEQNQYKKSCSNVDKLPASAPILLQHYPLYRRSDSECTGEDSAPLEKKNDLFREKYDVLSQEASQKLLWWFHPRLILSGHTHSACEVLHNGNIHEISVPSFSWRNRNNPSFIMGSITSTEASLYKCFLPYENTVITIYCTAGSVLVVLILAHFQPLLSPYHFIQRLITKYKAL
;
A
#
# COMPACT_ATOMS: atom_id res chain seq x y z
N MET A 1 -35.66 -29.88 56.25
CA MET A 1 -35.81 -28.87 55.17
C MET A 1 -35.00 -27.62 55.56
N ALA A 2 -33.76 -27.55 55.10
CA ALA A 2 -32.89 -26.37 55.38
C ALA A 2 -33.04 -25.36 54.20
N ILE A 3 -33.72 -24.25 54.46
CA ILE A 3 -33.87 -23.16 53.56
C ILE A 3 -32.51 -22.45 53.49
N LEU A 4 -31.81 -22.57 52.37
CA LEU A 4 -30.61 -21.82 52.04
C LEU A 4 -30.99 -20.33 51.96
N GLY A 5 -30.72 -19.59 53.06
CA GLY A 5 -30.88 -18.13 53.11
C GLY A 5 -29.89 -17.44 52.17
N LEU A 6 -30.35 -17.09 51.01
CA LEU A 6 -29.64 -16.16 50.11
C LEU A 6 -29.52 -14.81 50.84
N ARG A 7 -28.29 -14.47 51.31
CA ARG A 7 -28.02 -13.13 51.89
C ARG A 7 -28.31 -12.06 50.84
N PRO A 8 -29.06 -11.00 51.15
CA PRO A 8 -29.27 -9.90 50.22
C PRO A 8 -27.91 -9.28 49.86
N MET A 9 -27.57 -9.34 48.61
CA MET A 9 -26.35 -8.75 48.07
C MET A 9 -26.48 -7.21 48.17
N ASN A 10 -25.63 -6.60 48.98
CA ASN A 10 -25.72 -5.19 49.35
C ASN A 10 -25.73 -4.31 48.06
N TYR A 11 -26.83 -3.59 47.82
CA TYR A 11 -27.04 -2.72 46.65
C TYR A 11 -25.83 -1.80 46.33
N TYR A 12 -25.15 -1.30 47.39
CA TYR A 12 -23.94 -0.50 47.27
C TYR A 12 -22.76 -1.26 46.69
N SER A 13 -22.60 -2.54 47.02
CA SER A 13 -21.55 -3.41 46.44
C SER A 13 -21.82 -3.74 44.99
N LEU A 14 -23.08 -3.95 44.61
CA LEU A 14 -23.48 -4.15 43.21
C LEU A 14 -23.23 -2.89 42.37
N ARG A 15 -23.57 -1.73 42.89
CA ARG A 15 -23.33 -0.44 42.22
C ARG A 15 -21.82 -0.16 41.99
N LYS A 16 -20.97 -0.42 43.00
CA LYS A 16 -19.50 -0.29 42.87
C LYS A 16 -18.93 -1.23 41.81
N ARG A 17 -19.36 -2.47 41.77
CA ARG A 17 -18.94 -3.47 40.76
C ARG A 17 -19.41 -3.04 39.37
N GLY A 18 -20.63 -2.59 39.21
CA GLY A 18 -21.17 -2.09 37.96
C GLY A 18 -20.38 -0.91 37.42
N ILE A 19 -20.05 0.06 38.27
CA ILE A 19 -19.23 1.23 37.86
C ILE A 19 -17.80 0.81 37.47
N PHE A 20 -17.20 -0.14 38.19
CA PHE A 20 -15.88 -0.67 37.84
C PHE A 20 -15.90 -1.38 36.49
N THR A 21 -16.87 -2.28 36.26
CA THR A 21 -17.05 -2.96 34.98
C THR A 21 -17.25 -1.96 33.83
N LEU A 22 -18.08 -0.92 34.04
CA LEU A 22 -18.29 0.12 33.04
C LEU A 22 -16.99 0.85 32.69
N LYS A 23 -16.15 1.18 33.69
CA LYS A 23 -14.83 1.81 33.45
C LYS A 23 -13.90 0.91 32.63
N LEU A 24 -13.89 -0.40 32.92
CA LEU A 24 -13.08 -1.35 32.13
C LEU A 24 -13.58 -1.43 30.68
N ILE A 25 -14.89 -1.48 30.47
CA ILE A 25 -15.49 -1.48 29.12
C ILE A 25 -15.13 -0.20 28.40
N CYS A 26 -15.32 0.98 29.00
CA CYS A 26 -14.95 2.25 28.40
C CYS A 26 -13.47 2.34 28.04
N PHE A 27 -12.58 1.88 28.94
CA PHE A 27 -11.15 1.83 28.66
C PHE A 27 -10.83 0.93 27.47
N THR A 28 -11.38 -0.29 27.44
CA THR A 28 -11.18 -1.24 26.33
C THR A 28 -11.68 -0.67 25.01
N LEU A 29 -12.87 -0.07 25.00
CA LEU A 29 -13.43 0.55 23.80
C LEU A 29 -12.58 1.75 23.31
N THR A 30 -12.07 2.57 24.23
CA THR A 30 -11.19 3.69 23.90
C THR A 30 -9.91 3.21 23.23
N VAL A 31 -9.26 2.17 23.78
CA VAL A 31 -8.06 1.57 23.18
C VAL A 31 -8.37 0.99 21.80
N PHE A 32 -9.49 0.29 21.68
CA PHE A 32 -9.91 -0.31 20.42
C PHE A 32 -10.18 0.77 19.36
N ILE A 33 -10.96 1.80 19.67
CA ILE A 33 -11.25 2.91 18.74
C ILE A 33 -9.97 3.62 18.34
N PHE A 34 -9.05 3.84 19.28
CA PHE A 34 -7.77 4.45 18.97
C PHE A 34 -6.94 3.60 17.99
N CYS A 35 -6.72 2.32 18.31
CA CYS A 35 -5.88 1.44 17.51
C CYS A 35 -6.46 1.12 16.12
N GLU A 36 -7.79 0.97 16.02
CA GLU A 36 -8.43 0.55 14.78
C GLU A 36 -8.88 1.70 13.88
N PHE A 37 -8.99 2.91 14.42
CA PHE A 37 -9.49 4.06 13.67
C PHE A 37 -8.61 5.31 13.84
N LEU A 38 -8.46 5.84 15.04
CA LEU A 38 -7.89 7.16 15.25
C LEU A 38 -6.40 7.24 14.90
N ILE A 39 -5.65 6.18 15.09
CA ILE A 39 -4.21 6.12 14.82
C ILE A 39 -3.90 6.44 13.34
N TYR A 40 -4.75 6.02 12.41
CA TYR A 40 -4.59 6.34 10.99
C TYR A 40 -4.74 7.84 10.72
N TYR A 41 -5.71 8.48 11.36
CA TYR A 41 -5.89 9.94 11.26
C TYR A 41 -4.70 10.68 11.84
N VAL A 42 -4.23 10.29 13.04
CA VAL A 42 -3.09 10.94 13.72
C VAL A 42 -1.81 10.89 12.87
N VAL A 43 -1.60 9.78 12.17
CA VAL A 43 -0.40 9.61 11.33
C VAL A 43 -0.57 10.33 9.99
N ILE A 44 -1.70 10.11 9.29
CA ILE A 44 -1.88 10.61 7.91
C ILE A 44 -2.15 12.12 7.87
N ILE A 45 -2.71 12.74 8.92
CA ILE A 45 -2.91 14.20 8.97
C ILE A 45 -1.58 14.99 8.91
N GLN A 46 -0.47 14.35 9.24
CA GLN A 46 0.87 14.94 9.16
C GLN A 46 1.43 14.96 7.74
N CYS A 47 0.79 14.24 6.80
CA CYS A 47 1.21 14.19 5.41
C CYS A 47 0.65 15.38 4.63
N HIS A 48 1.51 16.06 3.90
CA HIS A 48 1.15 17.24 3.12
C HIS A 48 1.52 17.05 1.65
N TRP A 49 0.69 17.57 0.75
CA TRP A 49 1.01 17.57 -0.66
C TRP A 49 2.30 18.38 -0.90
N PRO A 50 3.27 17.81 -1.64
CA PRO A 50 4.52 18.51 -1.91
C PRO A 50 4.27 19.72 -2.80
N GLU A 51 4.97 20.81 -2.52
CA GLU A 51 4.94 22.02 -3.34
C GLU A 51 5.82 21.88 -4.58
N LEU A 52 5.40 22.51 -5.69
CA LEU A 52 6.17 22.58 -6.93
C LEU A 52 7.10 23.78 -6.87
N LYS A 53 8.35 23.62 -7.33
CA LYS A 53 9.38 24.66 -7.28
C LYS A 53 8.97 25.95 -7.98
N ASN A 54 8.25 25.86 -9.10
CA ASN A 54 7.82 27.01 -9.88
C ASN A 54 6.67 27.81 -9.25
N GLN A 55 5.91 27.25 -8.30
CA GLN A 55 4.88 27.99 -7.57
C GLN A 55 5.48 28.86 -6.45
N SER A 56 6.67 28.52 -5.94
CA SER A 56 7.34 29.27 -4.87
C SER A 56 7.98 30.58 -5.35
N LEU A 57 8.17 30.79 -6.65
CA LEU A 57 8.84 31.98 -7.23
C LEU A 57 7.89 33.10 -7.67
N GLY A 58 6.62 33.09 -7.29
CA GLY A 58 5.74 34.27 -7.38
C GLY A 58 5.58 34.94 -8.75
N THR A 59 5.93 34.30 -9.85
CA THR A 59 5.67 34.81 -11.20
C THR A 59 4.24 34.51 -11.60
N ASN A 60 3.40 35.55 -11.57
CA ASN A 60 2.05 35.59 -12.12
C ASN A 60 2.06 35.33 -13.64
N THR A 61 2.37 34.14 -14.07
CA THR A 61 2.12 33.70 -15.43
C THR A 61 0.78 32.96 -15.47
N GLN A 62 -0.15 33.50 -16.24
CA GLN A 62 -1.53 33.05 -16.44
C GLN A 62 -1.68 31.62 -17.03
N ASN A 63 -0.64 30.83 -17.07
CA ASN A 63 -0.68 29.40 -17.41
C ASN A 63 -0.51 28.58 -16.13
N SER A 64 -1.53 28.57 -15.26
CA SER A 64 -1.59 27.60 -14.16
C SER A 64 -1.81 26.22 -14.80
N HIS A 65 -0.72 25.51 -15.11
CA HIS A 65 -0.80 24.09 -15.40
C HIS A 65 -1.50 23.43 -14.21
N SER A 66 -2.66 22.86 -14.44
CA SER A 66 -3.43 22.24 -13.34
C SER A 66 -2.62 21.12 -12.73
N VAL A 67 -2.30 21.26 -11.45
CA VAL A 67 -1.57 20.24 -10.69
C VAL A 67 -2.46 19.00 -10.56
N LEU A 68 -1.89 17.85 -10.81
CA LEU A 68 -2.52 16.55 -10.60
C LEU A 68 -2.04 15.96 -9.28
N LYS A 69 -2.96 15.69 -8.37
CA LYS A 69 -2.71 15.03 -7.09
C LYS A 69 -2.78 13.53 -7.27
N THR A 70 -1.62 12.88 -7.22
CA THR A 70 -1.49 11.44 -7.50
C THR A 70 -0.91 10.71 -6.30
N ILE A 71 -1.42 9.52 -6.00
CA ILE A 71 -0.87 8.62 -4.99
C ILE A 71 -0.36 7.36 -5.68
N PHE A 72 0.80 6.88 -5.22
CA PHE A 72 1.41 5.63 -5.64
C PHE A 72 1.52 4.69 -4.44
N LEU A 73 0.84 3.55 -4.55
CA LEU A 73 0.87 2.44 -3.60
C LEU A 73 1.57 1.27 -4.26
N SER A 74 2.11 0.34 -3.49
CA SER A 74 2.66 -0.90 -4.01
C SER A 74 2.42 -2.08 -3.08
N ASP A 75 2.42 -3.28 -3.63
CA ASP A 75 2.52 -4.55 -2.92
C ASP A 75 1.52 -4.71 -1.75
N PRO A 76 0.20 -4.56 -1.98
CA PRO A 76 -0.79 -4.79 -0.94
C PRO A 76 -0.85 -6.27 -0.50
N HIS A 77 -0.58 -7.22 -1.39
CA HIS A 77 -0.55 -8.67 -1.13
C HIS A 77 -1.78 -9.14 -0.35
N LEU A 78 -2.99 -8.98 -0.93
CA LEU A 78 -4.19 -9.53 -0.36
C LEU A 78 -4.07 -11.05 -0.26
N LEU A 79 -4.13 -11.56 0.97
CA LEU A 79 -3.93 -12.97 1.25
C LEU A 79 -5.04 -13.85 0.64
N GLY A 80 -4.64 -14.91 -0.05
CA GLY A 80 -5.54 -15.86 -0.68
C GLY A 80 -6.08 -16.95 0.25
N ARG A 81 -6.52 -18.07 -0.30
CA ARG A 81 -7.09 -19.19 0.47
C ARG A 81 -6.03 -20.15 0.98
N ILE A 82 -4.85 -20.24 0.34
CA ILE A 82 -3.82 -21.22 0.62
C ILE A 82 -3.00 -20.82 1.85
N ASN A 83 -2.40 -19.61 1.83
CA ASN A 83 -1.52 -19.11 2.88
C ASN A 83 -2.21 -18.15 3.86
N GLY A 84 -3.45 -17.77 3.57
CA GLY A 84 -4.16 -16.75 4.33
C GLY A 84 -4.95 -17.30 5.52
N HIS A 85 -4.36 -17.30 6.73
CA HIS A 85 -5.13 -17.54 7.95
C HIS A 85 -6.20 -16.47 8.14
N TRP A 86 -7.40 -16.84 8.60
CA TRP A 86 -8.55 -15.91 8.67
C TRP A 86 -8.29 -14.65 9.51
N LEU A 87 -7.59 -14.79 10.64
CA LEU A 87 -7.26 -13.67 11.53
C LEU A 87 -6.23 -12.73 10.89
N ASP A 88 -5.25 -13.29 10.19
CA ASP A 88 -4.21 -12.54 9.48
C ASP A 88 -4.81 -11.74 8.32
N LYS A 89 -5.72 -12.37 7.55
CA LYS A 89 -6.52 -11.67 6.54
C LYS A 89 -7.30 -10.50 7.13
N LEU A 90 -8.10 -10.79 8.18
CA LEU A 90 -8.93 -9.77 8.82
C LEU A 90 -8.10 -8.57 9.24
N ARG A 91 -6.97 -8.80 9.91
CA ARG A 91 -6.10 -7.75 10.43
C ARG A 91 -5.46 -6.91 9.32
N ARG A 92 -4.90 -7.56 8.27
CA ARG A 92 -4.20 -6.87 7.18
C ARG A 92 -5.16 -6.17 6.24
N GLU A 93 -6.27 -6.80 5.90
CA GLU A 93 -7.31 -6.18 5.08
C GLU A 93 -7.94 -4.98 5.80
N TRP A 94 -8.18 -5.10 7.12
CA TRP A 94 -8.65 -3.99 7.93
C TRP A 94 -7.67 -2.82 7.94
N GLN A 95 -6.37 -3.10 8.13
CA GLN A 95 -5.32 -2.09 8.09
C GLN A 95 -5.32 -1.34 6.75
N MET A 96 -5.32 -2.08 5.63
CA MET A 96 -5.32 -1.49 4.29
C MET A 96 -6.59 -0.69 4.01
N GLU A 97 -7.76 -1.23 4.36
CA GLU A 97 -9.05 -0.55 4.19
C GLU A 97 -9.08 0.76 4.99
N ARG A 98 -8.70 0.72 6.28
CA ARG A 98 -8.69 1.93 7.13
C ARG A 98 -7.67 2.95 6.65
N ALA A 99 -6.46 2.52 6.31
CA ALA A 99 -5.43 3.40 5.76
C ALA A 99 -5.91 4.07 4.47
N PHE A 100 -6.40 3.28 3.51
CA PHE A 100 -6.83 3.78 2.20
C PHE A 100 -8.02 4.75 2.31
N GLN A 101 -9.04 4.41 3.10
CA GLN A 101 -10.20 5.28 3.31
C GLN A 101 -9.80 6.60 4.02
N THR A 102 -8.86 6.54 4.99
CA THR A 102 -8.35 7.74 5.65
C THR A 102 -7.54 8.62 4.69
N VAL A 103 -6.72 8.00 3.83
CA VAL A 103 -5.97 8.68 2.76
C VAL A 103 -6.92 9.41 1.81
N LEU A 104 -7.97 8.72 1.32
CA LEU A 104 -8.96 9.34 0.42
C LEU A 104 -9.65 10.53 1.09
N TRP A 105 -10.05 10.39 2.35
CA TRP A 105 -10.77 11.42 3.07
C TRP A 105 -9.93 12.66 3.39
N LEU A 106 -8.68 12.46 3.86
CA LEU A 106 -7.79 13.56 4.25
C LEU A 106 -7.08 14.22 3.07
N LEU A 107 -6.60 13.42 2.12
CA LEU A 107 -5.70 13.88 1.06
C LEU A 107 -6.41 14.13 -0.27
N GLN A 108 -7.58 13.53 -0.50
CA GLN A 108 -8.41 13.72 -1.70
C GLN A 108 -7.59 13.64 -3.01
N PRO A 109 -6.94 12.50 -3.30
CA PRO A 109 -6.20 12.32 -4.54
C PRO A 109 -7.16 12.24 -5.73
N GLU A 110 -6.71 12.70 -6.90
CA GLU A 110 -7.44 12.54 -8.15
C GLU A 110 -7.18 11.18 -8.79
N ILE A 111 -5.95 10.67 -8.63
CA ILE A 111 -5.53 9.36 -9.16
C ILE A 111 -4.73 8.59 -8.12
N VAL A 112 -4.94 7.29 -8.09
CA VAL A 112 -4.15 6.34 -7.31
C VAL A 112 -3.64 5.23 -8.25
N PHE A 113 -2.35 4.97 -8.23
CA PHE A 113 -1.73 3.83 -8.90
C PHE A 113 -1.27 2.80 -7.86
N ILE A 114 -1.60 1.52 -8.10
CA ILE A 114 -1.12 0.38 -7.31
C ILE A 114 -0.14 -0.39 -8.19
N LEU A 115 1.14 -0.39 -7.81
CA LEU A 115 2.26 -0.83 -8.64
C LEU A 115 2.51 -2.35 -8.59
N GLY A 116 1.45 -3.13 -8.66
CA GLY A 116 1.52 -4.59 -8.74
C GLY A 116 1.42 -5.31 -7.40
N ASP A 117 1.45 -6.64 -7.50
CA ASP A 117 1.30 -7.59 -6.41
C ASP A 117 0.09 -7.27 -5.53
N ILE A 118 -1.05 -7.07 -6.20
CA ILE A 118 -2.33 -6.79 -5.54
C ILE A 118 -2.77 -8.01 -4.74
N PHE A 119 -2.63 -9.20 -5.31
CA PHE A 119 -2.97 -10.47 -4.67
C PHE A 119 -1.71 -11.27 -4.32
N ASP A 120 -1.64 -11.86 -3.14
CA ASP A 120 -0.51 -12.71 -2.72
C ASP A 120 -0.49 -14.05 -3.49
N GLU A 121 -1.65 -14.59 -3.83
CA GLU A 121 -1.82 -15.91 -4.45
C GLU A 121 -2.49 -15.86 -5.82
N GLY A 122 -2.59 -14.70 -6.45
CA GLY A 122 -3.28 -14.52 -7.73
C GLY A 122 -2.83 -15.52 -8.80
N LYS A 123 -1.54 -15.76 -8.91
CA LYS A 123 -0.93 -16.69 -9.85
C LYS A 123 -1.39 -18.15 -9.70
N TRP A 124 -1.84 -18.55 -8.52
CA TRP A 124 -2.32 -19.92 -8.22
C TRP A 124 -3.83 -20.01 -8.05
N SER A 125 -4.51 -18.86 -8.02
CA SER A 125 -5.94 -18.80 -7.74
C SER A 125 -6.77 -19.50 -8.82
N SER A 126 -7.72 -20.34 -8.38
CA SER A 126 -8.82 -20.79 -9.22
C SER A 126 -9.71 -19.61 -9.62
N SER A 127 -10.55 -19.77 -10.65
CA SER A 127 -11.47 -18.70 -11.08
C SER A 127 -12.39 -18.22 -9.96
N GLN A 128 -12.86 -19.11 -9.09
CA GLN A 128 -13.69 -18.75 -7.95
C GLN A 128 -12.91 -17.98 -6.88
N ALA A 129 -11.69 -18.45 -6.52
CA ALA A 129 -10.84 -17.77 -5.55
C ALA A 129 -10.46 -16.38 -6.05
N TRP A 130 -10.10 -16.25 -7.33
CA TRP A 130 -9.83 -14.97 -7.97
C TRP A 130 -11.01 -14.00 -7.87
N SER A 131 -12.22 -14.46 -8.20
CA SER A 131 -13.43 -13.62 -8.11
C SER A 131 -13.69 -13.14 -6.67
N ASP A 132 -13.46 -14.01 -5.67
CA ASP A 132 -13.58 -13.64 -4.27
C ASP A 132 -12.51 -12.61 -3.85
N ASP A 133 -11.27 -12.76 -4.34
CA ASP A 133 -10.17 -11.85 -4.06
C ASP A 133 -10.41 -10.48 -4.73
N VAL A 134 -10.89 -10.43 -5.98
CA VAL A 134 -11.27 -9.21 -6.68
C VAL A 134 -12.40 -8.47 -5.95
N ARG A 135 -13.41 -9.20 -5.44
CA ARG A 135 -14.49 -8.58 -4.66
C ARG A 135 -13.97 -7.95 -3.37
N ARG A 136 -13.02 -8.61 -2.67
CA ARG A 136 -12.36 -8.06 -1.47
C ARG A 136 -11.52 -6.84 -1.81
N TYR A 137 -10.80 -6.87 -2.92
CA TYR A 137 -10.05 -5.73 -3.45
C TYR A 137 -10.97 -4.51 -3.63
N HIS A 138 -12.08 -4.65 -4.35
CA HIS A 138 -13.02 -3.55 -4.57
C HIS A 138 -13.66 -3.02 -3.28
N LYS A 139 -13.77 -3.85 -2.25
CA LYS A 139 -14.23 -3.40 -0.93
C LYS A 139 -13.16 -2.58 -0.21
N ILE A 140 -11.92 -3.07 -0.18
CA ILE A 140 -10.79 -2.43 0.53
C ILE A 140 -10.42 -1.10 -0.13
N PHE A 141 -10.31 -1.10 -1.46
CA PHE A 141 -9.94 0.04 -2.29
C PHE A 141 -11.15 0.74 -2.91
N TRP A 142 -12.29 0.71 -2.19
CA TRP A 142 -13.45 1.47 -2.62
C TRP A 142 -13.11 2.96 -2.68
N HIS A 143 -13.55 3.64 -3.74
CA HIS A 143 -13.27 5.04 -3.98
C HIS A 143 -14.47 5.75 -4.62
N PRO A 144 -14.63 7.06 -4.40
CA PRO A 144 -15.66 7.85 -5.06
C PRO A 144 -15.29 8.13 -6.53
N ASP A 145 -16.28 8.53 -7.34
CA ASP A 145 -16.13 8.74 -8.78
C ASP A 145 -15.11 9.83 -9.18
N HIS A 146 -14.79 10.74 -8.27
CA HIS A 146 -13.78 11.78 -8.53
C HIS A 146 -12.33 11.30 -8.35
N THR A 147 -12.12 10.10 -7.88
CA THR A 147 -10.80 9.46 -7.75
C THR A 147 -10.73 8.26 -8.69
N GLU A 148 -9.72 8.21 -9.54
CA GLU A 148 -9.46 7.04 -10.38
C GLU A 148 -8.44 6.13 -9.70
N VAL A 149 -8.64 4.81 -9.75
CA VAL A 149 -7.70 3.82 -9.20
C VAL A 149 -7.28 2.84 -10.29
N PHE A 150 -5.97 2.71 -10.51
CA PHE A 150 -5.38 1.83 -11.52
C PHE A 150 -4.47 0.79 -10.86
N GLY A 151 -4.76 -0.49 -11.08
CA GLY A 151 -3.92 -1.60 -10.63
C GLY A 151 -2.99 -2.07 -11.74
N ILE A 152 -1.69 -2.01 -11.52
CA ILE A 152 -0.65 -2.52 -12.42
C ILE A 152 -0.38 -3.98 -12.07
N VAL A 153 0.00 -4.77 -13.05
CA VAL A 153 0.24 -6.20 -12.86
C VAL A 153 1.57 -6.46 -12.16
N GLY A 154 1.56 -7.39 -11.17
CA GLY A 154 2.74 -7.91 -10.50
C GLY A 154 2.90 -9.43 -10.67
N ASN A 155 4.04 -9.97 -10.24
CA ASN A 155 4.33 -11.39 -10.40
C ASN A 155 3.50 -12.30 -9.48
N HIS A 156 3.01 -11.81 -8.36
CA HIS A 156 2.05 -12.55 -7.54
C HIS A 156 0.64 -12.58 -8.17
N ASP A 157 0.31 -11.63 -9.02
CA ASP A 157 -0.99 -11.58 -9.71
C ASP A 157 -1.08 -12.59 -10.86
N ILE A 158 -0.03 -12.70 -11.70
CA ILE A 158 -0.03 -13.51 -12.92
C ILE A 158 1.05 -14.60 -12.99
N GLY A 159 1.99 -14.62 -12.06
CA GLY A 159 3.16 -15.50 -12.00
C GLY A 159 4.44 -14.81 -12.45
N PHE A 160 5.56 -15.38 -12.04
CA PHE A 160 6.85 -15.06 -12.65
C PHE A 160 6.80 -15.38 -14.14
N HIS A 161 7.79 -14.94 -14.90
CA HIS A 161 7.82 -15.14 -16.34
C HIS A 161 7.48 -16.58 -16.78
N TYR A 162 8.10 -17.60 -16.17
CA TYR A 162 7.87 -19.02 -16.48
C TYR A 162 6.50 -19.56 -16.01
N GLU A 163 5.77 -18.83 -15.15
CA GLU A 163 4.42 -19.17 -14.69
C GLU A 163 3.33 -18.35 -15.40
N MET A 164 3.73 -17.27 -16.09
CA MET A 164 2.82 -16.36 -16.76
C MET A 164 2.11 -17.04 -17.92
N THR A 165 0.81 -16.87 -18.01
CA THR A 165 -0.01 -17.37 -19.13
C THR A 165 -0.92 -16.29 -19.68
N SER A 166 -1.32 -16.40 -20.95
CA SER A 166 -2.28 -15.46 -21.56
C SER A 166 -3.60 -15.41 -20.78
N PHE A 167 -4.05 -16.56 -20.25
CA PHE A 167 -5.24 -16.63 -19.42
C PHE A 167 -5.13 -15.77 -18.15
N LYS A 168 -4.02 -15.87 -17.42
CA LYS A 168 -3.81 -15.10 -16.18
C LYS A 168 -3.71 -13.60 -16.47
N LEU A 169 -2.99 -13.22 -17.53
CA LEU A 169 -2.86 -11.83 -17.95
C LEU A 169 -4.21 -11.24 -18.39
N GLU A 170 -4.97 -11.97 -19.20
CA GLU A 170 -6.31 -11.54 -19.65
C GLU A 170 -7.29 -11.44 -18.48
N ARG A 171 -7.25 -12.40 -17.55
CA ARG A 171 -8.05 -12.39 -16.32
C ARG A 171 -7.77 -11.15 -15.50
N PHE A 172 -6.49 -10.79 -15.31
CA PHE A 172 -6.09 -9.56 -14.62
C PHE A 172 -6.61 -8.32 -15.35
N SER A 173 -6.32 -8.22 -16.66
CA SER A 173 -6.74 -7.07 -17.47
C SER A 173 -8.25 -6.85 -17.48
N LYS A 174 -9.05 -7.92 -17.49
CA LYS A 174 -10.53 -7.83 -17.40
C LYS A 174 -10.98 -7.37 -16.02
N SER A 175 -10.34 -7.85 -14.93
CA SER A 175 -10.73 -7.50 -13.57
C SER A 175 -10.44 -6.04 -13.23
N PHE A 176 -9.38 -5.46 -13.78
CA PHE A 176 -8.95 -4.09 -13.53
C PHE A 176 -9.27 -3.12 -14.68
N ASN A 177 -9.91 -3.60 -15.76
CA ASN A 177 -10.23 -2.83 -16.97
C ASN A 177 -9.02 -2.04 -17.51
N LEU A 178 -7.85 -2.67 -17.48
CA LEU A 178 -6.59 -2.05 -17.85
C LEU A 178 -5.71 -3.03 -18.64
N SER A 179 -5.25 -2.62 -19.82
CA SER A 179 -4.22 -3.38 -20.54
C SER A 179 -2.85 -3.21 -19.88
N SER A 180 -2.05 -4.26 -19.94
CA SER A 180 -0.74 -4.36 -19.29
C SER A 180 0.31 -3.39 -19.84
N GLU A 181 0.17 -2.98 -21.12
CA GLU A 181 0.96 -1.92 -21.76
C GLU A 181 0.04 -0.81 -22.25
N LYS A 182 0.11 0.37 -21.61
CA LYS A 182 -0.81 1.47 -21.92
C LYS A 182 -0.22 2.82 -21.50
N VAL A 183 -0.56 3.87 -22.24
CA VAL A 183 -0.40 5.27 -21.78
C VAL A 183 -1.75 5.78 -21.27
N ILE A 184 -1.76 6.29 -20.05
CA ILE A 184 -2.88 7.01 -19.46
C ILE A 184 -2.49 8.47 -19.41
N THR A 185 -3.33 9.32 -20.01
CA THR A 185 -3.08 10.76 -20.02
C THR A 185 -4.10 11.48 -19.15
N ARG A 186 -3.62 12.30 -18.20
CA ARG A 186 -4.46 13.17 -17.36
C ARG A 186 -3.80 14.53 -17.19
N LYS A 187 -4.55 15.61 -17.40
CA LYS A 187 -4.05 16.99 -17.29
C LYS A 187 -2.74 17.24 -18.08
N GLY A 188 -2.61 16.61 -19.25
CA GLY A 188 -1.41 16.74 -20.09
C GLY A 188 -0.19 15.93 -19.62
N ILE A 189 -0.35 15.07 -18.61
CA ILE A 189 0.70 14.18 -18.07
C ILE A 189 0.49 12.79 -18.64
N ASN A 190 1.55 12.19 -19.17
CA ASN A 190 1.55 10.82 -19.68
C ASN A 190 2.08 9.86 -18.63
N PHE A 191 1.27 8.90 -18.19
CA PHE A 191 1.67 7.77 -17.36
C PHE A 191 1.77 6.53 -18.24
N LEU A 192 2.98 5.99 -18.37
CA LEU A 192 3.25 4.77 -19.14
C LEU A 192 3.24 3.57 -18.22
N ILE A 193 2.28 2.69 -18.41
CA ILE A 193 2.16 1.41 -17.68
C ILE A 193 2.87 0.32 -18.49
N VAL A 194 3.70 -0.47 -17.81
CA VAL A 194 4.49 -1.54 -18.40
C VAL A 194 4.37 -2.82 -17.59
N ASN A 195 4.08 -3.91 -18.25
CA ASN A 195 4.22 -5.27 -17.70
C ASN A 195 5.70 -5.67 -17.69
N SER A 196 6.35 -5.40 -16.57
CA SER A 196 7.77 -5.68 -16.39
C SER A 196 8.11 -7.18 -16.41
N ILE A 197 7.13 -8.07 -16.12
CA ILE A 197 7.32 -9.52 -16.09
C ILE A 197 7.50 -10.08 -17.52
N ALA A 198 6.94 -9.39 -18.53
CA ALA A 198 7.05 -9.79 -19.93
C ALA A 198 8.37 -9.34 -20.62
N LEU A 199 9.30 -8.70 -19.89
CA LEU A 199 10.53 -8.13 -20.45
C LEU A 199 11.75 -9.07 -20.30
N GLU A 200 11.56 -10.37 -20.47
CA GLU A 200 12.62 -11.38 -20.34
C GLU A 200 13.59 -11.46 -21.53
N GLY A 201 13.17 -11.03 -22.71
CA GLY A 201 14.00 -11.05 -23.92
C GLY A 201 14.15 -12.43 -24.59
N ASP A 202 13.33 -13.43 -24.20
CA ASP A 202 13.35 -14.79 -24.72
C ASP A 202 12.39 -15.05 -25.89
N ASN A 203 11.74 -14.00 -26.39
CA ASN A 203 10.76 -14.08 -27.48
C ASN A 203 9.51 -14.92 -27.17
N CYS A 204 9.13 -15.12 -25.91
CA CYS A 204 7.85 -15.75 -25.58
C CYS A 204 6.68 -15.00 -26.27
N MET A 205 5.54 -15.70 -26.49
CA MET A 205 4.40 -15.08 -27.19
C MET A 205 3.93 -13.78 -26.51
N ILE A 206 3.76 -13.80 -25.18
CA ILE A 206 3.34 -12.62 -24.40
C ILE A 206 4.43 -11.55 -24.47
N CYS A 207 5.71 -11.94 -24.36
CA CYS A 207 6.85 -11.04 -24.43
C CYS A 207 6.93 -10.30 -25.76
N ARG A 208 6.77 -10.99 -26.89
CA ARG A 208 6.74 -10.36 -28.22
C ARG A 208 5.57 -9.38 -28.39
N THR A 209 4.39 -9.77 -27.86
CA THR A 209 3.21 -8.89 -27.92
C THR A 209 3.42 -7.65 -27.09
N ALA A 210 3.95 -7.77 -25.87
CA ALA A 210 4.28 -6.64 -25.00
C ALA A 210 5.35 -5.73 -25.62
N GLU A 211 6.45 -6.30 -26.14
CA GLU A 211 7.53 -5.54 -26.78
C GLU A 211 7.03 -4.79 -28.03
N ALA A 212 6.24 -5.46 -28.89
CA ALA A 212 5.64 -4.81 -30.06
C ALA A 212 4.74 -3.63 -29.66
N LYS A 213 3.93 -3.79 -28.61
CA LYS A 213 3.06 -2.72 -28.09
C LYS A 213 3.88 -1.58 -27.49
N LEU A 214 4.96 -1.87 -26.76
CA LEU A 214 5.85 -0.84 -26.20
C LEU A 214 6.57 -0.05 -27.30
N ILE A 215 6.99 -0.71 -28.39
CA ILE A 215 7.56 -0.03 -29.56
C ILE A 215 6.54 0.91 -30.21
N GLU A 216 5.29 0.46 -30.38
CA GLU A 216 4.18 1.31 -30.88
C GLU A 216 3.98 2.55 -30.00
N LEU A 217 3.86 2.35 -28.67
CA LEU A 217 3.68 3.44 -27.71
C LEU A 217 4.88 4.40 -27.67
N SER A 218 6.09 3.87 -27.78
CA SER A 218 7.32 4.67 -27.90
C SER A 218 7.28 5.55 -29.14
N HIS A 219 6.90 4.99 -30.28
CA HIS A 219 6.75 5.77 -31.53
C HIS A 219 5.71 6.88 -31.36
N GLN A 220 4.54 6.56 -30.77
CA GLN A 220 3.46 7.52 -30.51
C GLN A 220 3.92 8.68 -29.60
N LEU A 221 4.57 8.38 -28.47
CA LEU A 221 5.09 9.36 -27.54
C LEU A 221 6.21 10.23 -28.19
N ASN A 222 7.09 9.62 -28.97
CA ASN A 222 8.18 10.32 -29.65
C ASN A 222 7.66 11.24 -30.76
N CYS A 223 6.65 10.81 -31.54
CA CYS A 223 5.98 11.66 -32.51
C CYS A 223 5.27 12.85 -31.88
N SER A 224 4.75 12.69 -30.67
CA SER A 224 4.04 13.76 -29.95
C SER A 224 4.99 14.81 -29.35
N ARG A 225 6.26 14.44 -29.03
CA ARG A 225 7.28 15.31 -28.44
C ARG A 225 8.13 16.07 -29.45
N LYS A 226 8.34 15.50 -30.64
CA LYS A 226 9.20 16.13 -31.67
C LYS A 226 8.46 17.25 -32.41
N GLU A 227 8.93 18.47 -32.27
CA GLU A 227 8.47 19.58 -33.10
C GLU A 227 8.73 19.30 -34.59
N GLN A 228 7.69 19.24 -35.30
CA GLN A 228 7.22 19.44 -36.67
C GLN A 228 8.15 19.32 -37.91
N ASN A 229 9.46 19.41 -37.88
CA ASN A 229 10.18 19.66 -39.13
C ASN A 229 11.00 18.53 -39.76
N GLN A 230 11.36 17.47 -39.05
CA GLN A 230 12.24 16.44 -39.60
C GLN A 230 11.61 15.06 -39.93
N TYR A 231 10.41 14.73 -39.41
CA TYR A 231 9.80 13.42 -39.57
C TYR A 231 8.31 13.42 -39.96
N LYS A 232 7.86 14.42 -40.74
CA LYS A 232 6.46 14.58 -41.15
C LYS A 232 5.82 13.31 -41.76
N LYS A 233 6.55 12.50 -42.50
CA LYS A 233 6.00 11.29 -43.15
C LYS A 233 5.75 10.12 -42.18
N SER A 234 6.60 9.96 -41.17
CA SER A 234 6.49 8.82 -40.22
C SER A 234 5.44 9.03 -39.11
N CYS A 235 5.09 10.28 -38.80
CA CYS A 235 4.16 10.65 -37.72
C CYS A 235 2.80 11.17 -38.22
N SER A 236 2.51 11.10 -39.52
CA SER A 236 1.29 11.70 -40.11
C SER A 236 -0.01 11.02 -39.67
N ASN A 237 0.05 9.73 -39.37
CA ASN A 237 -1.12 8.90 -39.04
C ASN A 237 -1.11 8.42 -37.57
N VAL A 238 -0.36 9.09 -36.71
CA VAL A 238 -0.25 8.72 -35.29
C VAL A 238 -1.13 9.64 -34.45
N ASP A 239 -1.96 9.06 -33.59
CA ASP A 239 -2.73 9.82 -32.61
C ASP A 239 -1.81 10.58 -31.67
N LYS A 240 -2.03 11.90 -31.58
CA LYS A 240 -1.15 12.78 -30.80
C LYS A 240 -1.49 12.67 -29.31
N LEU A 241 -0.48 12.39 -28.53
CA LEU A 241 -0.49 12.52 -27.07
C LEU A 241 0.05 13.90 -26.67
N PRO A 242 -0.15 14.34 -25.42
CA PRO A 242 0.58 15.49 -24.88
C PRO A 242 2.10 15.34 -25.02
N ALA A 243 2.79 16.44 -25.27
CA ALA A 243 4.24 16.43 -25.50
C ALA A 243 5.09 16.17 -24.24
N SER A 244 4.47 15.95 -23.07
CA SER A 244 5.17 15.68 -21.81
C SER A 244 5.94 14.36 -21.85
N ALA A 245 7.17 14.36 -21.31
CA ALA A 245 7.92 13.12 -21.09
C ALA A 245 7.16 12.20 -20.11
N PRO A 246 7.05 10.89 -20.39
CA PRO A 246 6.23 10.00 -19.58
C PRO A 246 6.81 9.77 -18.19
N ILE A 247 5.90 9.45 -17.26
CA ILE A 247 6.22 8.82 -15.98
C ILE A 247 6.02 7.33 -16.18
N LEU A 248 7.08 6.55 -16.02
CA LEU A 248 7.06 5.11 -16.18
C LEU A 248 6.58 4.43 -14.90
N LEU A 249 5.56 3.60 -15.01
CA LEU A 249 4.97 2.84 -13.91
C LEU A 249 5.07 1.34 -14.22
N GLN A 250 5.72 0.61 -13.34
CA GLN A 250 5.95 -0.82 -13.50
C GLN A 250 6.08 -1.50 -12.14
N HIS A 251 6.04 -2.85 -12.12
CA HIS A 251 6.19 -3.59 -10.90
C HIS A 251 7.66 -3.84 -10.55
N TYR A 252 8.43 -4.53 -11.41
CA TYR A 252 9.87 -4.74 -11.17
C TYR A 252 10.64 -3.43 -11.32
N PRO A 253 11.56 -3.13 -10.40
CA PRO A 253 12.49 -2.01 -10.59
C PRO A 253 13.39 -2.25 -11.80
N LEU A 254 13.95 -1.17 -12.35
CA LEU A 254 15.04 -1.24 -13.28
C LEU A 254 16.27 -1.88 -12.63
N TYR A 255 17.17 -2.37 -13.46
CA TYR A 255 18.39 -3.02 -12.99
C TYR A 255 19.18 -2.13 -12.03
N ARG A 256 19.47 -2.68 -10.87
CA ARG A 256 20.45 -2.22 -9.88
C ARG A 256 21.06 -3.43 -9.18
N ARG A 257 22.28 -3.29 -8.69
CA ARG A 257 23.02 -4.41 -8.13
C ARG A 257 22.47 -4.87 -6.77
N SER A 258 22.05 -3.96 -5.94
CA SER A 258 21.51 -4.19 -4.59
C SER A 258 20.87 -2.90 -4.07
N ASP A 259 20.35 -2.92 -2.86
CA ASP A 259 19.83 -1.75 -2.15
C ASP A 259 20.89 -1.06 -1.27
N SER A 260 22.19 -1.34 -1.46
CA SER A 260 23.28 -0.84 -0.61
C SER A 260 23.30 0.69 -0.48
N GLU A 261 22.93 1.41 -1.52
CA GLU A 261 22.92 2.87 -1.54
C GLU A 261 21.57 3.48 -1.08
N CYS A 262 20.53 2.65 -0.92
CA CYS A 262 19.23 3.12 -0.50
C CYS A 262 19.21 3.56 0.95
N THR A 263 18.59 4.69 1.23
CA THR A 263 18.55 5.29 2.57
C THR A 263 17.12 5.55 3.01
N GLY A 264 16.94 5.78 4.31
CA GLY A 264 15.64 6.07 4.89
C GLY A 264 15.12 4.96 5.80
N GLU A 265 14.11 5.30 6.58
CA GLU A 265 13.52 4.45 7.62
C GLU A 265 12.83 3.21 7.05
N ASP A 266 12.32 3.31 5.82
CA ASP A 266 11.64 2.25 5.07
C ASP A 266 12.52 1.63 3.98
N SER A 267 13.83 1.87 3.97
CA SER A 267 14.80 1.14 3.15
C SER A 267 14.90 -0.33 3.57
N ALA A 268 15.60 -1.13 2.78
CA ALA A 268 15.86 -2.52 3.12
C ALA A 268 16.60 -2.64 4.46
N PRO A 269 16.30 -3.66 5.28
CA PRO A 269 17.03 -3.92 6.53
C PRO A 269 18.54 -4.11 6.27
N LEU A 270 19.38 -3.69 7.22
CA LEU A 270 20.85 -3.77 7.08
C LEU A 270 21.36 -5.17 6.69
N GLU A 271 20.68 -6.21 7.15
CA GLU A 271 21.01 -7.61 6.85
C GLU A 271 20.81 -7.98 5.36
N LYS A 272 19.82 -7.35 4.71
CA LYS A 272 19.41 -7.62 3.31
C LYS A 272 19.89 -6.56 2.33
N LYS A 273 20.31 -5.40 2.82
CA LYS A 273 20.62 -4.24 2.00
C LYS A 273 21.75 -4.48 0.98
N ASN A 274 22.68 -5.36 1.32
CA ASN A 274 23.84 -5.72 0.49
C ASN A 274 23.65 -7.00 -0.33
N ASP A 275 22.50 -7.66 -0.21
CA ASP A 275 22.19 -8.84 -1.03
C ASP A 275 22.16 -8.46 -2.49
N LEU A 276 22.82 -9.26 -3.32
CA LEU A 276 22.87 -9.03 -4.76
C LEU A 276 21.54 -9.43 -5.38
N PHE A 277 20.95 -8.52 -6.14
CA PHE A 277 19.74 -8.78 -6.88
C PHE A 277 20.00 -9.70 -8.08
N ARG A 278 19.06 -10.62 -8.28
CA ARG A 278 19.01 -11.49 -9.46
C ARG A 278 18.22 -10.79 -10.55
N GLU A 279 18.84 -10.63 -11.70
CA GLU A 279 18.13 -10.13 -12.89
C GLU A 279 16.93 -11.01 -13.23
N LYS A 280 15.85 -10.38 -13.70
CA LYS A 280 14.61 -11.04 -14.13
C LYS A 280 13.81 -11.71 -12.99
N TYR A 281 14.24 -11.52 -11.76
CA TYR A 281 13.60 -12.04 -10.56
C TYR A 281 13.37 -10.96 -9.49
N ASP A 282 14.44 -10.29 -9.08
CA ASP A 282 14.36 -9.21 -8.09
C ASP A 282 14.27 -7.83 -8.75
N VAL A 283 14.88 -7.70 -9.95
CA VAL A 283 14.92 -6.49 -10.78
C VAL A 283 14.88 -6.88 -12.26
N LEU A 284 14.57 -5.94 -13.14
CA LEU A 284 14.70 -6.16 -14.59
C LEU A 284 16.15 -6.47 -14.98
N SER A 285 16.32 -7.15 -16.13
CA SER A 285 17.66 -7.30 -16.71
C SER A 285 18.25 -5.93 -17.12
N GLN A 286 19.56 -5.87 -17.18
CA GLN A 286 20.25 -4.67 -17.64
C GLN A 286 19.81 -4.28 -19.04
N GLU A 287 19.64 -5.27 -19.94
CA GLU A 287 19.18 -5.03 -21.30
C GLU A 287 17.76 -4.45 -21.35
N ALA A 288 16.80 -5.05 -20.64
CA ALA A 288 15.42 -4.56 -20.59
C ALA A 288 15.35 -3.13 -20.01
N SER A 289 16.13 -2.86 -18.96
CA SER A 289 16.22 -1.53 -18.37
C SER A 289 16.72 -0.46 -19.35
N GLN A 290 17.78 -0.78 -20.10
CA GLN A 290 18.31 0.14 -21.12
C GLN A 290 17.33 0.34 -22.28
N LYS A 291 16.61 -0.72 -22.73
CA LYS A 291 15.54 -0.61 -23.73
C LYS A 291 14.46 0.38 -23.30
N LEU A 292 13.93 0.26 -22.07
CA LEU A 292 12.90 1.15 -21.57
C LEU A 292 13.38 2.60 -21.48
N LEU A 293 14.59 2.83 -20.96
CA LEU A 293 15.19 4.16 -20.88
C LEU A 293 15.37 4.79 -22.27
N TRP A 294 15.84 4.01 -23.24
CA TRP A 294 16.09 4.47 -24.61
C TRP A 294 14.80 4.71 -25.41
N TRP A 295 13.80 3.84 -25.27
CA TRP A 295 12.53 3.99 -26.01
C TRP A 295 11.72 5.17 -25.55
N PHE A 296 11.65 5.40 -24.24
CA PHE A 296 10.67 6.32 -23.65
C PHE A 296 11.27 7.61 -23.11
N HIS A 297 12.54 7.63 -22.76
CA HIS A 297 13.18 8.75 -22.06
C HIS A 297 12.27 9.29 -20.93
N PRO A 298 11.90 8.43 -19.96
CA PRO A 298 10.99 8.84 -18.89
C PRO A 298 11.64 9.92 -18.03
N ARG A 299 10.83 10.82 -17.49
CA ARG A 299 11.32 11.83 -16.54
C ARG A 299 11.32 11.36 -15.09
N LEU A 300 10.56 10.31 -14.81
CA LEU A 300 10.41 9.69 -13.50
C LEU A 300 9.98 8.23 -13.70
N ILE A 301 10.46 7.36 -12.81
CA ILE A 301 10.11 5.95 -12.80
C ILE A 301 9.63 5.60 -11.39
N LEU A 302 8.54 4.87 -11.30
CA LEU A 302 8.01 4.33 -10.05
C LEU A 302 7.82 2.82 -10.20
N SER A 303 8.38 2.09 -9.24
CA SER A 303 8.37 0.63 -9.20
C SER A 303 7.98 0.11 -7.82
N GLY A 304 7.62 -1.17 -7.73
CA GLY A 304 7.29 -1.88 -6.49
C GLY A 304 8.25 -3.04 -6.22
N HIS A 305 7.69 -4.21 -5.89
CA HIS A 305 8.31 -5.53 -5.84
C HIS A 305 9.30 -5.76 -4.67
N THR A 306 10.24 -4.86 -4.45
CA THR A 306 11.25 -5.04 -3.38
C THR A 306 10.70 -4.79 -1.97
N HIS A 307 9.45 -4.32 -1.87
CA HIS A 307 8.78 -3.95 -0.62
C HIS A 307 9.48 -2.86 0.19
N SER A 308 10.63 -2.38 -0.25
CA SER A 308 11.49 -1.42 0.45
C SER A 308 11.66 -0.15 -0.38
N ALA A 309 11.78 0.98 0.30
CA ALA A 309 12.09 2.23 -0.38
C ALA A 309 13.52 2.24 -0.89
N CYS A 310 13.65 2.66 -2.13
CA CYS A 310 14.93 2.97 -2.72
C CYS A 310 14.77 4.09 -3.76
N GLU A 311 15.67 5.04 -3.76
CA GLU A 311 15.79 6.04 -4.81
C GLU A 311 17.10 5.83 -5.56
N VAL A 312 17.00 5.64 -6.87
CA VAL A 312 18.14 5.39 -7.76
C VAL A 312 18.15 6.42 -8.89
N LEU A 313 19.32 6.85 -9.30
CA LEU A 313 19.51 7.78 -10.42
C LEU A 313 20.08 7.03 -11.63
N HIS A 314 19.26 6.83 -12.66
CA HIS A 314 19.68 6.19 -13.91
C HIS A 314 20.21 7.23 -14.89
N ASN A 315 21.28 6.90 -15.60
CA ASN A 315 21.94 7.76 -16.61
C ASN A 315 22.23 9.20 -16.12
N GLY A 316 22.39 9.38 -14.80
CA GLY A 316 22.72 10.66 -14.17
C GLY A 316 21.59 11.68 -14.05
N ASN A 317 20.38 11.39 -14.55
CA ASN A 317 19.28 12.37 -14.57
C ASN A 317 17.86 11.79 -14.44
N ILE A 318 17.67 10.49 -14.47
CA ILE A 318 16.35 9.87 -14.42
C ILE A 318 16.18 9.21 -13.04
N HIS A 319 15.31 9.78 -12.21
CA HIS A 319 15.00 9.22 -10.89
C HIS A 319 14.07 8.01 -11.01
N GLU A 320 14.44 6.94 -10.34
CA GLU A 320 13.55 5.83 -10.05
C GLU A 320 13.31 5.76 -8.54
N ILE A 321 12.05 5.59 -8.15
CA ILE A 321 11.63 5.39 -6.78
C ILE A 321 10.94 4.04 -6.66
N SER A 322 11.53 3.13 -5.90
CA SER A 322 10.85 1.92 -5.44
C SER A 322 9.90 2.28 -4.30
N VAL A 323 8.62 2.06 -4.53
CA VAL A 323 7.54 2.36 -3.58
C VAL A 323 7.41 1.18 -2.60
N PRO A 324 7.49 1.42 -1.27
CA PRO A 324 7.37 0.35 -0.29
C PRO A 324 5.98 -0.27 -0.27
N SER A 325 5.89 -1.47 0.31
CA SER A 325 4.61 -2.14 0.49
C SER A 325 3.65 -1.31 1.36
N PHE A 326 2.39 -1.26 0.94
CA PHE A 326 1.28 -0.59 1.63
C PHE A 326 0.69 -1.42 2.79
N SER A 327 1.16 -2.64 2.96
CA SER A 327 0.58 -3.63 3.87
C SER A 327 1.55 -4.04 4.99
N TRP A 328 1.02 -4.23 6.20
CA TRP A 328 1.73 -4.91 7.30
C TRP A 328 2.13 -6.35 6.96
N ARG A 329 1.65 -6.92 5.83
CA ARG A 329 2.08 -8.23 5.35
C ARG A 329 3.59 -8.29 5.15
N ASN A 330 4.16 -7.24 4.60
CA ASN A 330 5.55 -7.20 4.16
C ASN A 330 6.43 -6.28 5.01
N ARG A 331 5.83 -5.29 5.67
CA ARG A 331 6.57 -4.27 6.43
C ARG A 331 5.85 -3.87 7.70
N ASN A 332 6.66 -3.64 8.77
CA ASN A 332 6.17 -3.05 10.01
C ASN A 332 5.76 -1.57 9.84
N ASN A 333 6.43 -0.86 8.94
CA ASN A 333 6.25 0.57 8.64
C ASN A 333 5.83 0.79 7.19
N PRO A 334 4.60 0.40 6.78
CA PRO A 334 4.15 0.62 5.41
C PRO A 334 4.10 2.11 5.09
N SER A 335 4.28 2.45 3.82
CA SER A 335 4.24 3.82 3.35
C SER A 335 3.71 3.92 1.92
N PHE A 336 3.45 5.13 1.46
CA PHE A 336 3.06 5.43 0.09
C PHE A 336 3.65 6.75 -0.37
N ILE A 337 3.67 6.97 -1.68
CA ILE A 337 4.20 8.20 -2.27
C ILE A 337 3.04 9.09 -2.71
N MET A 338 3.11 10.36 -2.36
CA MET A 338 2.24 11.44 -2.82
C MET A 338 2.98 12.24 -3.89
N GLY A 339 2.31 12.53 -5.00
CA GLY A 339 2.87 13.32 -6.09
C GLY A 339 2.01 14.52 -6.46
N SER A 340 2.58 15.71 -6.40
CA SER A 340 2.05 16.91 -7.06
C SER A 340 2.71 17.02 -8.42
N ILE A 341 1.95 16.76 -9.49
CA ILE A 341 2.52 16.54 -10.82
C ILE A 341 1.90 17.50 -11.84
N THR A 342 2.75 18.06 -12.70
CA THR A 342 2.35 18.83 -13.88
C THR A 342 2.94 18.19 -15.15
N SER A 343 2.67 18.74 -16.31
CA SER A 343 3.26 18.28 -17.57
C SER A 343 4.79 18.37 -17.60
N THR A 344 5.39 19.26 -16.79
CA THR A 344 6.83 19.56 -16.81
C THR A 344 7.55 19.21 -15.51
N GLU A 345 6.87 19.22 -14.39
CA GLU A 345 7.46 19.04 -13.06
C GLU A 345 6.72 17.95 -12.25
N ALA A 346 7.45 17.24 -11.40
CA ALA A 346 6.89 16.32 -10.43
C ALA A 346 7.61 16.53 -9.10
N SER A 347 6.83 16.79 -8.05
CA SER A 347 7.32 16.84 -6.68
C SER A 347 6.69 15.68 -5.91
N LEU A 348 7.52 14.92 -5.20
CA LEU A 348 7.10 13.71 -4.49
C LEU A 348 7.34 13.84 -3.00
N TYR A 349 6.45 13.25 -2.22
CA TYR A 349 6.55 13.19 -0.77
C TYR A 349 6.11 11.82 -0.27
N LYS A 350 6.85 11.25 0.67
CA LYS A 350 6.54 9.96 1.27
C LYS A 350 5.69 10.16 2.52
N CYS A 351 4.62 9.40 2.61
CA CYS A 351 3.73 9.38 3.76
C CYS A 351 3.75 8.00 4.40
N PHE A 352 4.02 7.94 5.70
CA PHE A 352 4.01 6.69 6.46
C PHE A 352 2.62 6.34 6.96
N LEU A 353 2.39 5.05 7.17
CA LEU A 353 1.24 4.51 7.87
C LEU A 353 1.61 4.13 9.31
N PRO A 354 0.64 3.86 10.17
CA PRO A 354 0.93 3.40 11.52
C PRO A 354 1.81 2.15 11.53
N TYR A 355 2.77 2.12 12.44
CA TYR A 355 3.61 0.94 12.66
C TYR A 355 2.79 -0.20 13.24
N GLU A 356 2.95 -1.41 12.71
CA GLU A 356 2.32 -2.61 13.25
C GLU A 356 2.69 -2.86 14.71
N ASN A 357 4.00 -2.75 15.04
CA ASN A 357 4.50 -2.91 16.40
C ASN A 357 3.92 -1.90 17.39
N THR A 358 3.66 -0.66 16.96
CA THR A 358 3.03 0.35 17.82
C THR A 358 1.63 -0.08 18.23
N VAL A 359 0.83 -0.56 17.29
CA VAL A 359 -0.54 -1.05 17.56
C VAL A 359 -0.49 -2.26 18.50
N ILE A 360 0.39 -3.22 18.25
CA ILE A 360 0.57 -4.40 19.12
C ILE A 360 0.99 -3.98 20.53
N THR A 361 1.96 -3.07 20.65
CA THR A 361 2.46 -2.59 21.94
C THR A 361 1.35 -1.91 22.75
N ILE A 362 0.51 -1.09 22.11
CA ILE A 362 -0.64 -0.46 22.76
C ILE A 362 -1.61 -1.51 23.30
N TYR A 363 -1.95 -2.52 22.50
CA TYR A 363 -2.83 -3.61 22.93
C TYR A 363 -2.24 -4.44 24.09
N CYS A 364 -0.97 -4.81 24.01
CA CYS A 364 -0.30 -5.56 25.06
C CYS A 364 -0.22 -4.75 26.37
N THR A 365 0.12 -3.47 26.28
CA THR A 365 0.17 -2.58 27.45
C THR A 365 -1.20 -2.40 28.06
N ALA A 366 -2.22 -2.13 27.26
CA ALA A 366 -3.60 -1.98 27.72
C ALA A 366 -4.12 -3.28 28.36
N GLY A 367 -3.84 -4.43 27.77
CA GLY A 367 -4.17 -5.73 28.33
C GLY A 367 -3.51 -5.98 29.68
N SER A 368 -2.23 -5.64 29.82
CA SER A 368 -1.51 -5.73 31.09
C SER A 368 -2.12 -4.82 32.16
N VAL A 369 -2.48 -3.60 31.82
CA VAL A 369 -3.16 -2.67 32.72
C VAL A 369 -4.51 -3.21 33.15
N LEU A 370 -5.31 -3.76 32.24
CA LEU A 370 -6.60 -4.39 32.56
C LEU A 370 -6.43 -5.54 33.55
N VAL A 371 -5.45 -6.42 33.35
CA VAL A 371 -5.15 -7.53 34.26
C VAL A 371 -4.81 -7.00 35.66
N VAL A 372 -3.92 -6.02 35.75
CA VAL A 372 -3.54 -5.41 37.05
C VAL A 372 -4.76 -4.78 37.74
N LEU A 373 -5.59 -4.04 37.03
CA LEU A 373 -6.80 -3.41 37.58
C LEU A 373 -7.81 -4.46 38.10
N ILE A 374 -7.99 -5.55 37.35
CA ILE A 374 -8.86 -6.69 37.77
C ILE A 374 -8.30 -7.34 39.02
N LEU A 375 -7.02 -7.68 39.03
CA LEU A 375 -6.37 -8.29 40.22
C LEU A 375 -6.45 -7.39 41.43
N ALA A 376 -6.14 -6.10 41.31
CA ALA A 376 -6.22 -5.10 42.37
C ALA A 376 -7.65 -4.98 42.92
N HIS A 377 -8.68 -5.02 42.05
CA HIS A 377 -10.08 -4.96 42.46
C HIS A 377 -10.52 -6.22 43.27
N PHE A 378 -9.98 -7.37 42.93
CA PHE A 378 -10.33 -8.65 43.60
C PHE A 378 -9.39 -9.03 44.77
N GLN A 379 -8.22 -8.40 44.94
CA GLN A 379 -7.29 -8.63 46.06
C GLN A 379 -7.96 -8.59 47.45
N PRO A 380 -8.86 -7.63 47.77
CA PRO A 380 -9.54 -7.62 49.07
C PRO A 380 -10.40 -8.88 49.32
N LEU A 381 -10.83 -9.55 48.23
CA LEU A 381 -11.64 -10.79 48.32
C LEU A 381 -10.77 -12.05 48.50
N LEU A 382 -9.49 -11.97 48.11
CA LEU A 382 -8.52 -13.09 48.21
C LEU A 382 -7.61 -12.97 49.44
N SER A 383 -7.66 -11.85 50.18
CA SER A 383 -6.85 -11.67 51.38
C SER A 383 -7.22 -12.71 52.46
N PRO A 384 -6.24 -13.47 52.97
CA PRO A 384 -6.46 -14.42 54.10
C PRO A 384 -7.05 -13.75 55.31
N TYR A 385 -6.78 -12.46 55.53
CA TYR A 385 -7.33 -11.65 56.62
C TYR A 385 -8.87 -11.55 56.56
N HIS A 386 -9.46 -11.35 55.39
CA HIS A 386 -10.90 -11.34 55.20
C HIS A 386 -11.54 -12.74 55.37
N PHE A 387 -10.80 -13.79 55.01
CA PHE A 387 -11.26 -15.16 55.23
C PHE A 387 -11.25 -15.52 56.71
N ILE A 388 -10.20 -15.12 57.44
CA ILE A 388 -10.07 -15.31 58.91
C ILE A 388 -11.12 -14.47 59.64
N GLN A 389 -11.35 -13.22 59.29
CA GLN A 389 -12.41 -12.41 59.89
C GLN A 389 -13.80 -13.02 59.66
N ARG A 390 -14.08 -13.58 58.49
CA ARG A 390 -15.35 -14.29 58.22
C ARG A 390 -15.49 -15.56 59.07
N LEU A 391 -14.42 -16.29 59.34
CA LEU A 391 -14.42 -17.43 60.23
C LEU A 391 -14.66 -17.02 61.69
N ILE A 392 -13.98 -15.98 62.18
CA ILE A 392 -14.13 -15.45 63.55
C ILE A 392 -15.55 -14.89 63.79
N THR A 393 -16.14 -14.21 62.78
CA THR A 393 -17.53 -13.73 62.90
C THR A 393 -18.55 -14.86 62.90
N LYS A 394 -18.25 -15.95 62.18
CA LYS A 394 -19.10 -17.16 62.19
C LYS A 394 -19.05 -17.92 63.51
N TYR A 395 -17.87 -17.94 64.14
CA TYR A 395 -17.69 -18.58 65.47
C TYR A 395 -18.27 -17.77 66.64
N LYS A 396 -18.41 -16.43 66.49
CA LYS A 396 -19.06 -15.57 67.51
C LYS A 396 -20.57 -15.54 67.39
N ALA A 397 -21.16 -16.15 66.37
CA ALA A 397 -22.62 -16.22 66.14
C ALA A 397 -23.19 -17.63 66.38
N LEU A 398 -22.37 -18.55 66.83
CA LEU A 398 -22.72 -19.86 67.41
C LEU A 398 -22.57 -19.79 68.93
#